data_ac5685389f4b8a8ce310b1b4c39520f5
#
_entry.id   ac5685389f4b8a8ce310b1b4c39520f5
#
_cell.length_a   1.000
_cell.length_b   1.000
_cell.length_c   1.000
_cell.angle_alpha   90.00
_cell.angle_beta   90.00
_cell.angle_gamma   90.00
#
_symmetry.space_group_name_H-M   'P 1'
#
loop_
_entity.id
_entity.type
_entity.pdbx_description
1 polymer ?
#
loop_
_entity_poly.entity_id
_entity_poly.type
_entity_poly.pdbx_seq_one_letter_code
_entity_poly.pdbx_strand_id
1 'polypeptide(L)'
;MSLVNHFSQAWERIAETDPLPVRARLIMHRDYSVFRDQVLKQEPDFVANIVSSLYHGDIYILKKAFDPGFMRWVIDKAFEYGQETSSSFHKMLEGSPDFHRVIDLETGKKYSFNVCKHSAFFYPWNDDPLGIFPAVNLRWRIIKFLMGLDSQAYEKNTPRDGVVDRIQIAQYPSKIGYLKPHSDPYLHQRLFFSGYMSKRGMDYQGGGFYVVGEGDKVIEVENEIDVGDVGIGYATVYHGVAPCNRD
;
A
#
# COMPACT_ATOMS: atom_id res chain seq x y z
N MET A 1 26.64 5.68 12.43
CA MET A 1 26.68 4.23 12.12
C MET A 1 25.31 3.85 11.58
N SER A 2 25.25 3.31 10.37
CA SER A 2 23.98 2.75 9.84
C SER A 2 23.62 1.54 10.70
N LEU A 3 22.38 1.47 11.19
CA LEU A 3 21.88 0.27 11.88
C LEU A 3 22.02 -0.92 10.92
N VAL A 4 22.60 -2.02 11.40
CA VAL A 4 22.60 -3.27 10.62
C VAL A 4 21.16 -3.73 10.47
N ASN A 5 20.72 -4.01 9.24
CA ASN A 5 19.38 -4.48 8.97
C ASN A 5 19.33 -6.01 8.94
N HIS A 6 18.90 -6.62 10.03
CA HIS A 6 18.82 -8.09 10.18
C HIS A 6 17.70 -8.71 9.32
N PHE A 7 16.70 -7.93 8.89
CA PHE A 7 15.63 -8.41 8.01
C PHE A 7 16.17 -8.80 6.62
N SER A 8 17.19 -8.08 6.11
CA SER A 8 17.79 -8.42 4.81
C SER A 8 18.21 -9.89 4.74
N GLN A 9 18.99 -10.33 5.72
CA GLN A 9 19.46 -11.72 5.79
C GLN A 9 18.32 -12.72 6.01
N ALA A 10 17.29 -12.35 6.80
CA ALA A 10 16.15 -13.22 7.03
C ALA A 10 15.32 -13.43 5.74
N TRP A 11 15.13 -12.38 4.96
CA TRP A 11 14.45 -12.47 3.65
C TRP A 11 15.24 -13.31 2.64
N GLU A 12 16.56 -13.18 2.59
CA GLU A 12 17.41 -13.97 1.70
C GLU A 12 17.30 -15.46 2.03
N ARG A 13 17.42 -15.83 3.31
CA ARG A 13 17.33 -17.23 3.74
C ARG A 13 16.00 -17.89 3.41
N ILE A 14 14.87 -17.23 3.63
CA ILE A 14 13.56 -17.84 3.37
C ILE A 14 13.29 -17.96 1.87
N ALA A 15 13.76 -17.00 1.06
CA ALA A 15 13.59 -17.03 -0.38
C ALA A 15 14.37 -18.16 -1.09
N GLU A 16 15.38 -18.73 -0.44
CA GLU A 16 16.13 -19.88 -0.96
C GLU A 16 15.37 -21.21 -0.82
N THR A 17 14.43 -21.28 0.13
CA THR A 17 13.80 -22.55 0.53
C THR A 17 12.35 -22.67 0.09
N ASP A 18 11.63 -21.58 -0.01
CA ASP A 18 10.19 -21.57 -0.19
C ASP A 18 9.76 -20.81 -1.46
N PRO A 19 8.68 -21.24 -2.15
CA PRO A 19 8.13 -20.51 -3.27
C PRO A 19 7.48 -19.21 -2.81
N LEU A 20 7.40 -18.21 -3.72
CA LEU A 20 6.74 -16.93 -3.43
C LEU A 20 5.26 -17.14 -3.05
N PRO A 21 4.77 -16.49 -2.00
CA PRO A 21 3.38 -16.60 -1.60
C PRO A 21 2.46 -15.91 -2.60
N VAL A 22 1.41 -16.58 -3.02
CA VAL A 22 0.39 -16.02 -3.93
C VAL A 22 -1.01 -15.96 -3.29
N ARG A 23 -1.16 -16.55 -2.10
CA ARG A 23 -2.43 -16.61 -1.37
C ARG A 23 -2.26 -16.09 0.06
N ALA A 24 -3.27 -15.34 0.51
CA ALA A 24 -3.34 -14.91 1.90
C ALA A 24 -3.66 -16.10 2.82
N ARG A 25 -3.01 -16.14 3.98
CA ARG A 25 -3.23 -17.18 5.00
C ARG A 25 -4.06 -16.66 6.17
N LEU A 26 -3.58 -15.65 6.88
CA LEU A 26 -4.22 -15.08 8.06
C LEU A 26 -4.25 -13.55 7.98
N ILE A 27 -5.23 -12.95 8.63
CA ILE A 27 -5.28 -11.51 8.88
C ILE A 27 -4.87 -11.28 10.34
N MET A 28 -3.81 -10.53 10.55
CA MET A 28 -3.21 -10.24 11.85
C MET A 28 -3.37 -8.76 12.19
N HIS A 29 -3.79 -8.45 13.41
CA HIS A 29 -3.94 -7.07 13.89
C HIS A 29 -2.84 -6.74 14.88
N ARG A 30 -2.19 -5.58 14.71
CA ARG A 30 -1.16 -5.06 15.61
C ARG A 30 -1.32 -3.55 15.77
N ASP A 31 -1.09 -3.03 16.96
CA ASP A 31 -0.91 -1.59 17.15
C ASP A 31 0.36 -1.14 16.43
N TYR A 32 0.26 -0.07 15.62
CA TYR A 32 1.39 0.39 14.81
C TYR A 32 2.59 0.80 15.67
N SER A 33 2.37 1.44 16.81
CA SER A 33 3.47 1.92 17.65
C SER A 33 4.27 0.74 18.22
N VAL A 34 3.57 -0.29 18.69
CA VAL A 34 4.20 -1.53 19.18
C VAL A 34 4.94 -2.24 18.05
N PHE A 35 4.31 -2.36 16.89
CA PHE A 35 4.92 -2.99 15.71
C PHE A 35 6.18 -2.26 15.26
N ARG A 36 6.12 -0.92 15.15
CA ARG A 36 7.27 -0.06 14.82
C ARG A 36 8.44 -0.30 15.78
N ASP A 37 8.16 -0.31 17.07
CA ASP A 37 9.19 -0.49 18.09
C ASP A 37 9.83 -1.88 18.01
N GLN A 38 9.06 -2.91 17.71
CA GLN A 38 9.57 -4.27 17.46
C GLN A 38 10.45 -4.33 16.21
N VAL A 39 10.03 -3.67 15.12
CA VAL A 39 10.84 -3.58 13.89
C VAL A 39 12.17 -2.87 14.16
N LEU A 40 12.16 -1.78 14.92
CA LEU A 40 13.38 -1.02 15.23
C LEU A 40 14.32 -1.76 16.19
N LYS A 41 13.80 -2.56 17.11
CA LYS A 41 14.60 -3.38 18.05
C LYS A 41 15.26 -4.58 17.37
N GLN A 42 14.64 -5.13 16.32
CA GLN A 42 15.16 -6.28 15.57
C GLN A 42 15.52 -7.49 16.46
N GLU A 43 14.72 -7.78 17.48
CA GLU A 43 14.91 -8.98 18.30
C GLU A 43 14.91 -10.22 17.38
N PRO A 44 15.87 -11.17 17.53
CA PRO A 44 16.04 -12.27 16.57
C PRO A 44 14.78 -13.09 16.34
N ASP A 45 14.03 -13.40 17.39
CA ASP A 45 12.78 -14.16 17.29
C ASP A 45 11.70 -13.37 16.55
N PHE A 46 11.60 -12.06 16.78
CA PHE A 46 10.68 -11.20 16.06
C PHE A 46 11.03 -11.14 14.57
N VAL A 47 12.31 -10.95 14.23
CA VAL A 47 12.78 -10.91 12.84
C VAL A 47 12.45 -12.20 12.12
N ALA A 48 12.77 -13.36 12.70
CA ALA A 48 12.48 -14.65 12.10
C ALA A 48 10.96 -14.87 11.91
N ASN A 49 10.18 -14.59 12.94
CA ASN A 49 8.74 -14.82 12.94
C ASN A 49 8.00 -13.90 11.98
N ILE A 50 8.31 -12.59 11.94
CA ILE A 50 7.60 -11.64 11.07
C ILE A 50 7.92 -11.88 9.58
N VAL A 51 9.18 -12.18 9.26
CA VAL A 51 9.59 -12.50 7.89
C VAL A 51 8.91 -13.79 7.43
N SER A 52 8.97 -14.84 8.24
CA SER A 52 8.29 -16.10 7.94
C SER A 52 6.77 -15.92 7.79
N SER A 53 6.14 -15.20 8.71
CA SER A 53 4.70 -14.93 8.68
C SER A 53 4.27 -14.23 7.38
N LEU A 54 4.95 -13.13 7.02
CA LEU A 54 4.67 -12.38 5.79
C LEU A 54 4.96 -13.22 4.52
N TYR A 55 6.06 -13.98 4.53
CA TYR A 55 6.43 -14.82 3.39
C TYR A 55 5.46 -16.00 3.18
N HIS A 56 4.77 -16.45 4.22
CA HIS A 56 3.71 -17.48 4.13
C HIS A 56 2.32 -16.89 3.88
N GLY A 57 2.21 -15.60 3.56
CA GLY A 57 0.99 -14.95 3.13
C GLY A 57 0.13 -14.36 4.24
N ASP A 58 0.66 -14.16 5.45
CA ASP A 58 -0.07 -13.41 6.47
C ASP A 58 -0.13 -11.94 6.11
N ILE A 59 -1.29 -11.34 6.33
CA ILE A 59 -1.56 -9.92 6.11
C ILE A 59 -1.65 -9.24 7.47
N TYR A 60 -0.95 -8.13 7.64
CA TYR A 60 -0.99 -7.34 8.87
C TYR A 60 -1.78 -6.07 8.69
N ILE A 61 -2.74 -5.84 9.57
CA ILE A 61 -3.43 -4.57 9.74
C ILE A 61 -2.80 -3.85 10.93
N LEU A 62 -2.05 -2.81 10.63
CA LEU A 62 -1.35 -1.97 11.59
C LEU A 62 -2.29 -0.87 12.03
N LYS A 63 -2.88 -1.06 13.22
CA LYS A 63 -3.89 -0.16 13.78
C LYS A 63 -3.29 1.16 14.19
N LYS A 64 -4.01 2.26 13.92
CA LYS A 64 -3.65 3.63 14.34
C LYS A 64 -2.28 4.09 13.78
N ALA A 65 -1.95 3.68 12.57
CA ALA A 65 -0.69 4.09 11.93
C ALA A 65 -0.68 5.58 11.58
N PHE A 66 -1.84 6.14 11.20
CA PHE A 66 -2.03 7.56 10.95
C PHE A 66 -3.10 8.14 11.87
N ASP A 67 -3.02 9.42 12.11
CA ASP A 67 -4.10 10.18 12.76
C ASP A 67 -5.32 10.22 11.82
N PRO A 68 -6.53 9.87 12.31
CA PRO A 68 -7.74 9.87 11.48
C PRO A 68 -8.08 11.26 10.93
N GLY A 69 -7.81 12.33 11.68
CA GLY A 69 -8.02 13.71 11.22
C GLY A 69 -7.10 14.06 10.07
N PHE A 70 -5.84 13.63 10.13
CA PHE A 70 -4.92 13.77 9.01
C PHE A 70 -5.42 13.03 7.77
N MET A 71 -5.90 11.79 7.88
CA MET A 71 -6.41 11.03 6.75
C MET A 71 -7.66 11.67 6.13
N ARG A 72 -8.56 12.22 6.95
CA ARG A 72 -9.72 12.98 6.48
C ARG A 72 -9.30 14.23 5.71
N TRP A 73 -8.35 14.98 6.26
CA TRP A 73 -7.78 16.14 5.57
C TRP A 73 -7.14 15.77 4.22
N VAL A 74 -6.43 14.64 4.14
CA VAL A 74 -5.85 14.14 2.88
C VAL A 74 -6.95 13.81 1.86
N ILE A 75 -8.09 13.23 2.29
CA ILE A 75 -9.24 12.97 1.40
C ILE A 75 -9.72 14.29 0.78
N ASP A 76 -9.95 15.31 1.61
CA ASP A 76 -10.48 16.60 1.14
C ASP A 76 -9.50 17.25 0.15
N LYS A 77 -8.21 17.26 0.47
CA LYS A 77 -7.16 17.80 -0.42
C LYS A 77 -7.00 17.01 -1.73
N ALA A 78 -7.06 15.70 -1.67
CA ALA A 78 -7.01 14.87 -2.88
C ALA A 78 -8.26 15.06 -3.75
N PHE A 79 -9.42 15.28 -3.13
CA PHE A 79 -10.65 15.59 -3.85
C PHE A 79 -10.56 16.96 -4.54
N GLU A 80 -10.15 18.02 -3.84
CA GLU A 80 -9.90 19.35 -4.39
C GLU A 80 -8.92 19.27 -5.58
N TYR A 81 -7.78 18.61 -5.39
CA TYR A 81 -6.79 18.38 -6.44
C TYR A 81 -7.38 17.71 -7.68
N GLY A 82 -8.23 16.69 -7.49
CA GLY A 82 -8.89 15.99 -8.59
C GLY A 82 -9.96 16.84 -9.30
N GLN A 83 -10.56 17.85 -8.63
CA GLN A 83 -11.49 18.79 -9.26
C GLN A 83 -10.76 19.86 -10.08
N GLU A 84 -9.60 20.31 -9.62
CA GLU A 84 -8.83 21.38 -10.24
C GLU A 84 -7.89 20.86 -11.36
N THR A 85 -7.55 19.57 -11.32
CA THR A 85 -6.60 18.95 -12.25
C THR A 85 -7.31 18.10 -13.28
N SER A 86 -7.13 18.38 -14.55
CA SER A 86 -7.67 17.56 -15.64
C SER A 86 -7.09 16.15 -15.60
N SER A 87 -7.92 15.15 -15.93
CA SER A 87 -7.46 13.77 -16.03
C SER A 87 -6.39 13.64 -17.13
N SER A 88 -5.23 13.12 -16.75
CA SER A 88 -4.09 12.96 -17.67
C SER A 88 -3.33 11.65 -17.36
N PHE A 89 -2.37 11.34 -18.18
CA PHE A 89 -1.43 10.24 -17.95
C PHE A 89 -0.02 10.67 -18.35
N HIS A 90 0.90 10.49 -17.43
CA HIS A 90 2.32 10.70 -17.67
C HIS A 90 3.08 9.40 -17.44
N LYS A 91 3.94 9.03 -18.37
CA LYS A 91 4.92 7.98 -18.12
C LYS A 91 5.87 8.46 -17.04
N MET A 92 6.34 7.54 -16.22
CA MET A 92 7.32 7.84 -15.17
C MET A 92 8.71 8.05 -15.82
N LEU A 93 8.93 9.27 -16.28
CA LEU A 93 10.16 9.75 -16.91
C LEU A 93 10.71 10.92 -16.09
N GLU A 94 11.95 11.30 -16.36
CA GLU A 94 12.56 12.48 -15.76
C GLU A 94 11.68 13.72 -15.96
N GLY A 95 11.41 14.45 -14.87
CA GLY A 95 10.57 15.63 -14.90
C GLY A 95 9.06 15.36 -15.02
N SER A 96 8.59 14.11 -14.89
CA SER A 96 7.17 13.82 -14.84
C SER A 96 6.49 14.63 -13.74
N PRO A 97 5.39 15.36 -14.03
CA PRO A 97 4.62 16.07 -13.03
C PRO A 97 3.78 15.13 -12.19
N ASP A 98 3.28 15.60 -11.06
CA ASP A 98 2.14 14.97 -10.39
C ASP A 98 0.92 15.04 -11.29
N PHE A 99 0.03 14.06 -11.21
CA PHE A 99 -1.14 14.04 -12.05
C PHE A 99 -2.34 13.33 -11.41
N HIS A 100 -3.51 13.71 -11.87
CA HIS A 100 -4.77 13.03 -11.58
C HIS A 100 -5.21 12.21 -12.79
N ARG A 101 -5.72 11.00 -12.55
CA ARG A 101 -6.21 10.10 -13.60
C ARG A 101 -7.54 9.47 -13.25
N VAL A 102 -8.49 9.62 -14.16
CA VAL A 102 -9.76 8.90 -14.15
C VAL A 102 -9.62 7.67 -15.05
N ILE A 103 -9.87 6.51 -14.49
CA ILE A 103 -9.98 5.24 -15.23
C ILE A 103 -11.41 4.78 -15.06
N ASP A 104 -12.24 5.07 -16.08
CA ASP A 104 -13.63 4.63 -16.17
C ASP A 104 -13.73 3.15 -16.60
N LEU A 105 -14.96 2.64 -16.69
CA LEU A 105 -15.23 1.25 -17.05
C LEU A 105 -14.68 0.87 -18.44
N GLU A 106 -14.74 1.77 -19.42
CA GLU A 106 -14.27 1.49 -20.78
C GLU A 106 -12.74 1.57 -20.87
N THR A 107 -12.13 2.56 -20.25
CA THR A 107 -10.69 2.70 -20.18
C THR A 107 -10.06 1.53 -19.39
N GLY A 108 -10.71 1.12 -18.31
CA GLY A 108 -10.24 0.05 -17.43
C GLY A 108 -10.12 -1.32 -18.11
N LYS A 109 -10.97 -1.60 -19.11
CA LYS A 109 -10.90 -2.85 -19.90
C LYS A 109 -9.60 -2.99 -20.71
N LYS A 110 -8.89 -1.89 -20.96
CA LYS A 110 -7.63 -1.87 -21.73
C LYS A 110 -6.39 -2.17 -20.87
N TYR A 111 -6.56 -2.25 -19.55
CA TYR A 111 -5.45 -2.57 -18.64
C TYR A 111 -5.27 -4.08 -18.48
N SER A 112 -4.08 -4.50 -18.10
CA SER A 112 -3.74 -5.92 -17.84
C SER A 112 -4.61 -6.55 -16.73
N PHE A 113 -5.12 -5.72 -15.83
CA PHE A 113 -6.16 -6.08 -14.85
C PHE A 113 -7.26 -5.03 -14.91
N ASN A 114 -8.52 -5.47 -14.96
CA ASN A 114 -9.65 -4.58 -15.01
C ASN A 114 -9.76 -3.72 -13.75
N VAL A 115 -9.92 -2.41 -13.94
CA VAL A 115 -10.00 -1.43 -12.86
C VAL A 115 -10.93 -0.28 -13.23
N CYS A 116 -11.66 0.23 -12.25
CA CYS A 116 -12.41 1.48 -12.35
C CYS A 116 -12.11 2.29 -11.09
N LYS A 117 -11.34 3.35 -11.22
CA LYS A 117 -10.92 4.21 -10.10
C LYS A 117 -10.45 5.58 -10.56
N HIS A 118 -10.49 6.54 -9.64
CA HIS A 118 -9.76 7.79 -9.76
C HIS A 118 -8.45 7.67 -8.95
N SER A 119 -7.37 8.21 -9.46
CA SER A 119 -6.08 8.17 -8.77
C SER A 119 -5.34 9.47 -8.93
N ALA A 120 -4.77 9.97 -7.84
CA ALA A 120 -3.76 11.01 -7.88
C ALA A 120 -2.39 10.40 -7.60
N PHE A 121 -1.38 10.85 -8.32
CA PHE A 121 -0.02 10.34 -8.24
C PHE A 121 0.92 11.50 -7.89
N PHE A 122 1.70 11.32 -6.83
CA PHE A 122 2.65 12.30 -6.33
C PHE A 122 4.05 11.70 -6.28
N TYR A 123 5.03 12.48 -6.70
CA TYR A 123 6.41 12.05 -6.80
C TYR A 123 7.33 12.92 -5.95
N PRO A 124 8.37 12.33 -5.31
CA PRO A 124 9.22 13.05 -4.37
C PRO A 124 10.12 14.14 -5.00
N TRP A 125 10.24 14.19 -6.33
CA TRP A 125 10.97 15.24 -7.05
C TRP A 125 10.12 16.48 -7.40
N ASN A 126 8.83 16.45 -7.10
CA ASN A 126 7.91 17.58 -7.27
C ASN A 126 7.65 18.30 -5.93
N ASP A 127 6.89 19.37 -5.98
CA ASP A 127 6.62 20.28 -4.84
C ASP A 127 5.55 19.71 -3.91
N ASP A 128 5.51 18.56 -3.44
CA ASP A 128 4.54 17.99 -2.46
C ASP A 128 3.30 18.90 -2.20
N PRO A 129 2.41 19.10 -3.18
CA PRO A 129 1.35 20.11 -3.10
C PRO A 129 0.33 19.83 -1.99
N LEU A 130 0.28 18.59 -1.51
CA LEU A 130 -0.55 18.18 -0.40
C LEU A 130 0.21 18.10 0.94
N GLY A 131 1.52 18.29 0.96
CA GLY A 131 2.34 18.18 2.17
C GLY A 131 2.28 16.80 2.84
N ILE A 132 2.07 15.71 2.07
CA ILE A 132 1.81 14.37 2.61
C ILE A 132 3.07 13.50 2.75
N PHE A 133 4.14 13.79 1.98
CA PHE A 133 5.36 12.98 2.02
C PHE A 133 5.97 12.84 3.41
N PRO A 134 6.09 13.90 4.25
CA PRO A 134 6.67 13.75 5.58
C PRO A 134 5.93 12.74 6.45
N ALA A 135 4.60 12.78 6.46
CA ALA A 135 3.79 11.87 7.26
C ALA A 135 3.82 10.44 6.72
N VAL A 136 3.74 10.26 5.40
CA VAL A 136 3.79 8.93 4.76
C VAL A 136 5.18 8.31 4.92
N ASN A 137 6.25 9.07 4.69
CA ASN A 137 7.62 8.58 4.79
C ASN A 137 7.96 8.08 6.19
N LEU A 138 7.45 8.70 7.26
CA LEU A 138 7.67 8.18 8.62
C LEU A 138 7.18 6.73 8.79
N ARG A 139 6.10 6.33 8.10
CA ARG A 139 5.55 4.96 8.14
C ARG A 139 6.24 4.08 7.12
N TRP A 140 6.43 4.60 5.91
CA TRP A 140 7.06 3.88 4.82
C TRP A 140 8.51 3.47 5.14
N ARG A 141 9.26 4.28 5.87
CA ARG A 141 10.61 3.96 6.36
C ARG A 141 10.65 2.70 7.23
N ILE A 142 9.66 2.51 8.09
CA ILE A 142 9.55 1.31 8.93
C ILE A 142 9.32 0.08 8.05
N ILE A 143 8.48 0.20 7.04
CA ILE A 143 8.18 -0.91 6.13
C ILE A 143 9.36 -1.19 5.19
N LYS A 144 10.05 -0.17 4.67
CA LYS A 144 11.29 -0.35 3.92
C LYS A 144 12.35 -1.10 4.75
N PHE A 145 12.52 -0.70 6.00
CA PHE A 145 13.45 -1.35 6.90
C PHE A 145 13.07 -2.81 7.16
N LEU A 146 11.79 -3.08 7.38
CA LEU A 146 11.24 -4.44 7.46
C LEU A 146 11.48 -5.26 6.18
N MET A 147 11.41 -4.64 5.00
CA MET A 147 11.72 -5.29 3.71
C MET A 147 13.21 -5.62 3.53
N GLY A 148 14.07 -5.23 4.47
CA GLY A 148 15.51 -5.41 4.38
C GLY A 148 16.24 -4.31 3.60
N LEU A 149 15.56 -3.19 3.30
CA LEU A 149 16.12 -2.04 2.62
C LEU A 149 16.69 -1.03 3.63
N ASP A 150 17.48 -0.06 3.14
CA ASP A 150 17.71 1.16 3.88
C ASP A 150 16.35 1.86 4.10
N SER A 151 16.13 2.41 5.29
CA SER A 151 14.86 3.04 5.66
C SER A 151 14.51 4.22 4.75
N GLN A 152 15.48 4.91 4.20
CA GLN A 152 15.31 6.05 3.28
C GLN A 152 15.53 5.68 1.80
N ALA A 153 15.63 4.38 1.48
CA ALA A 153 15.78 3.94 0.10
C ALA A 153 14.72 4.60 -0.80
N TYR A 154 15.15 5.06 -1.94
CA TYR A 154 14.34 5.63 -3.04
C TYR A 154 13.66 6.99 -2.76
N GLU A 155 13.71 7.55 -1.54
CA GLU A 155 13.02 8.81 -1.19
C GLU A 155 13.49 10.03 -2.00
N LYS A 156 14.74 10.01 -2.46
CA LYS A 156 15.33 11.10 -3.25
C LYS A 156 15.59 10.72 -4.71
N ASN A 157 15.21 9.50 -5.08
CA ASN A 157 15.44 9.00 -6.42
C ASN A 157 14.53 9.70 -7.44
N THR A 158 15.07 9.84 -8.64
CA THR A 158 14.36 10.24 -9.85
C THR A 158 14.33 9.06 -10.84
N PRO A 159 13.61 9.12 -11.94
CA PRO A 159 13.59 8.04 -12.94
C PRO A 159 14.97 7.62 -13.47
N ARG A 160 15.99 8.48 -13.40
CA ARG A 160 17.38 8.13 -13.78
C ARG A 160 18.00 7.08 -12.86
N ASP A 161 17.54 7.03 -11.62
CA ASP A 161 18.04 6.09 -10.61
C ASP A 161 17.35 4.73 -10.71
N GLY A 162 16.38 4.59 -11.61
CA GLY A 162 15.64 3.36 -11.91
C GLY A 162 14.45 3.14 -10.98
N VAL A 163 14.66 2.98 -9.69
CA VAL A 163 13.58 2.75 -8.70
C VAL A 163 13.26 4.05 -7.98
N VAL A 164 11.99 4.39 -7.89
CA VAL A 164 11.51 5.63 -7.27
C VAL A 164 10.37 5.35 -6.30
N ASP A 165 10.25 6.15 -5.26
CA ASP A 165 9.06 6.21 -4.42
C ASP A 165 7.94 6.96 -5.15
N ARG A 166 6.70 6.57 -4.87
CA ARG A 166 5.51 7.22 -5.39
C ARG A 166 4.37 7.09 -4.38
N ILE A 167 3.67 8.17 -4.10
CA ILE A 167 2.41 8.11 -3.39
C ILE A 167 1.26 8.05 -4.41
N GLN A 168 0.38 7.09 -4.24
CA GLN A 168 -0.86 7.00 -5.00
C GLN A 168 -2.04 7.09 -4.05
N ILE A 169 -2.92 8.06 -4.26
CA ILE A 169 -4.20 8.15 -3.60
C ILE A 169 -5.25 7.62 -4.57
N ALA A 170 -5.98 6.57 -4.17
CA ALA A 170 -6.99 5.93 -5.01
C ALA A 170 -8.38 6.11 -4.40
N GLN A 171 -9.32 6.56 -5.23
CA GLN A 171 -10.74 6.63 -4.94
C GLN A 171 -11.50 5.66 -5.84
N TYR A 172 -12.35 4.85 -5.26
CA TYR A 172 -13.23 3.94 -5.99
C TYR A 172 -14.64 4.52 -6.01
N PRO A 173 -15.15 4.96 -7.18
CA PRO A 173 -16.49 5.53 -7.28
C PRO A 173 -17.57 4.55 -6.83
N SER A 174 -18.55 5.04 -6.06
CA SER A 174 -19.65 4.22 -5.54
C SER A 174 -20.32 3.42 -6.66
N LYS A 175 -20.66 2.17 -6.39
CA LYS A 175 -21.32 1.16 -7.25
C LYS A 175 -20.48 0.62 -8.41
N ILE A 176 -19.57 1.42 -8.98
CA ILE A 176 -18.82 1.06 -10.20
C ILE A 176 -17.32 0.92 -9.98
N GLY A 177 -16.79 1.48 -8.88
CA GLY A 177 -15.36 1.44 -8.58
C GLY A 177 -14.91 0.05 -8.15
N TYR A 178 -13.86 -0.47 -8.75
CA TYR A 178 -13.28 -1.78 -8.39
C TYR A 178 -11.84 -1.89 -8.85
N LEU A 179 -11.16 -2.87 -8.30
CA LEU A 179 -9.86 -3.34 -8.75
C LEU A 179 -9.88 -4.88 -8.70
N LYS A 180 -9.75 -5.54 -9.86
CA LYS A 180 -9.74 -7.01 -9.93
C LYS A 180 -8.52 -7.60 -9.22
N PRO A 181 -8.57 -8.87 -8.80
CA PRO A 181 -7.45 -9.53 -8.14
C PRO A 181 -6.18 -9.42 -8.99
N HIS A 182 -5.13 -8.95 -8.37
CA HIS A 182 -3.79 -8.82 -8.97
C HIS A 182 -2.73 -8.99 -7.89
N SER A 183 -1.50 -9.14 -8.32
CA SER A 183 -0.31 -9.04 -7.48
C SER A 183 0.50 -7.81 -7.85
N ASP A 184 1.21 -7.24 -6.91
CA ASP A 184 2.13 -6.14 -7.16
C ASP A 184 3.51 -6.64 -7.60
N PRO A 185 4.27 -5.83 -8.37
CA PRO A 185 5.67 -6.13 -8.66
C PRO A 185 6.49 -6.18 -7.37
N TYR A 186 7.17 -7.31 -7.11
CA TYR A 186 7.88 -7.55 -5.86
C TYR A 186 9.41 -7.33 -5.93
N LEU A 187 9.97 -7.13 -7.11
CA LEU A 187 11.43 -7.08 -7.30
C LEU A 187 12.13 -6.03 -6.42
N HIS A 188 11.49 -4.88 -6.23
CA HIS A 188 12.02 -3.77 -5.43
C HIS A 188 11.14 -3.43 -4.21
N GLN A 189 9.97 -4.02 -4.12
CA GLN A 189 9.00 -3.79 -3.05
C GLN A 189 8.41 -5.14 -2.63
N ARG A 190 9.02 -5.78 -1.61
CA ARG A 190 8.55 -7.09 -1.12
C ARG A 190 7.16 -7.04 -0.50
N LEU A 191 6.78 -5.91 0.09
CA LEU A 191 5.49 -5.75 0.77
C LEU A 191 4.66 -4.66 0.08
N PHE A 192 3.37 -4.90 -0.12
CA PHE A 192 2.46 -3.80 -0.38
C PHE A 192 2.23 -2.98 0.90
N PHE A 193 1.88 -1.72 0.74
CA PHE A 193 1.58 -0.79 1.81
C PHE A 193 0.36 0.03 1.42
N SER A 194 -0.76 -0.16 2.13
CA SER A 194 -2.02 0.50 1.86
C SER A 194 -2.55 1.21 3.09
N GLY A 195 -2.63 2.54 3.06
CA GLY A 195 -3.26 3.34 4.10
C GLY A 195 -4.76 3.48 3.86
N TYR A 196 -5.58 3.16 4.86
CA TYR A 196 -7.04 3.21 4.76
C TYR A 196 -7.56 4.57 5.21
N MET A 197 -8.30 5.23 4.32
CA MET A 197 -8.75 6.61 4.51
C MET A 197 -10.27 6.70 4.77
N SER A 198 -11.01 5.62 4.53
CA SER A 198 -12.45 5.50 4.76
C SER A 198 -12.78 4.21 5.51
N LYS A 199 -13.92 4.20 6.19
CA LYS A 199 -14.38 3.08 7.03
C LYS A 199 -15.70 2.52 6.51
N ARG A 200 -15.73 1.19 6.31
CA ARG A 200 -16.96 0.46 5.99
C ARG A 200 -17.98 0.58 7.14
N GLY A 201 -19.23 0.78 6.80
CA GLY A 201 -20.32 1.00 7.76
C GLY A 201 -20.48 2.46 8.21
N MET A 202 -19.52 3.35 7.88
CA MET A 202 -19.60 4.79 8.14
C MET A 202 -19.56 5.60 6.85
N ASP A 203 -18.56 5.37 6.01
CA ASP A 203 -18.32 6.15 4.78
C ASP A 203 -18.89 5.45 3.55
N TYR A 204 -19.09 4.13 3.62
CA TYR A 204 -19.64 3.29 2.54
C TYR A 204 -20.14 1.95 3.10
N GLN A 205 -20.91 1.21 2.27
CA GLN A 205 -21.44 -0.11 2.57
C GLN A 205 -20.94 -1.15 1.58
N GLY A 206 -20.76 -2.39 2.04
CA GLY A 206 -20.32 -3.51 1.21
C GLY A 206 -18.94 -3.31 0.59
N GLY A 207 -18.45 -4.27 -0.15
CA GLY A 207 -17.20 -4.18 -0.93
C GLY A 207 -15.95 -3.81 -0.13
N GLY A 208 -15.02 -3.11 -0.80
CA GLY A 208 -13.76 -2.68 -0.21
C GLY A 208 -12.59 -3.63 -0.50
N PHE A 209 -11.49 -3.42 0.20
CA PHE A 209 -10.26 -4.19 0.03
C PHE A 209 -10.44 -5.64 0.48
N TYR A 210 -9.95 -6.56 -0.32
CA TYR A 210 -9.93 -7.98 -0.02
C TYR A 210 -8.63 -8.63 -0.48
N VAL A 211 -8.32 -9.77 0.09
CA VAL A 211 -7.21 -10.64 -0.33
C VAL A 211 -7.75 -11.99 -0.76
N VAL A 212 -6.99 -12.72 -1.56
CA VAL A 212 -7.36 -14.05 -2.05
C VAL A 212 -6.62 -15.10 -1.25
N GLY A 213 -7.38 -15.90 -0.52
CA GLY A 213 -6.90 -17.03 0.26
C GLY A 213 -6.86 -18.33 -0.54
N GLU A 214 -6.58 -19.42 0.16
CA GLU A 214 -6.50 -20.74 -0.43
C GLU A 214 -7.82 -21.18 -1.10
N GLY A 215 -7.72 -21.91 -2.21
CA GLY A 215 -8.88 -22.29 -3.02
C GLY A 215 -9.61 -21.11 -3.67
N ASP A 216 -8.90 -20.00 -3.90
CA ASP A 216 -9.42 -18.74 -4.46
C ASP A 216 -10.53 -18.07 -3.62
N LYS A 217 -10.57 -18.42 -2.33
CA LYS A 217 -11.54 -17.84 -1.40
C LYS A 217 -11.21 -16.35 -1.17
N VAL A 218 -12.21 -15.50 -1.39
CA VAL A 218 -12.13 -14.07 -1.03
C VAL A 218 -12.19 -13.93 0.49
N ILE A 219 -11.20 -13.23 1.05
CA ILE A 219 -11.13 -12.87 2.46
C ILE A 219 -11.31 -11.34 2.53
N GLU A 220 -12.48 -10.92 3.03
CA GLU A 220 -12.77 -9.50 3.25
C GLU A 220 -11.95 -8.98 4.44
N VAL A 221 -11.24 -7.89 4.25
CA VAL A 221 -10.36 -7.30 5.27
C VAL A 221 -11.03 -6.09 5.94
N GLU A 222 -11.93 -5.42 5.24
CA GLU A 222 -12.51 -4.11 5.60
C GLU A 222 -13.35 -4.10 6.90
N ASN A 223 -13.84 -5.26 7.35
CA ASN A 223 -14.70 -5.31 8.54
C ASN A 223 -14.01 -4.83 9.84
N GLU A 224 -12.69 -4.92 9.89
CA GLU A 224 -11.90 -4.64 11.08
C GLU A 224 -10.93 -3.45 10.88
N ILE A 225 -11.11 -2.71 9.78
CA ILE A 225 -10.29 -1.57 9.42
C ILE A 225 -10.94 -0.27 9.92
N ASP A 226 -10.11 0.60 10.48
CA ASP A 226 -10.45 1.98 10.82
C ASP A 226 -9.68 2.97 9.96
N VAL A 227 -10.18 4.20 9.88
CA VAL A 227 -9.46 5.31 9.24
C VAL A 227 -8.11 5.51 9.93
N GLY A 228 -7.04 5.53 9.14
CA GLY A 228 -5.67 5.67 9.64
C GLY A 228 -4.94 4.35 9.89
N ASP A 229 -5.59 3.21 9.71
CA ASP A 229 -4.92 1.92 9.71
C ASP A 229 -4.12 1.71 8.43
N VAL A 230 -3.17 0.79 8.48
CA VAL A 230 -2.33 0.41 7.33
C VAL A 230 -2.34 -1.09 7.16
N GLY A 231 -2.60 -1.55 5.94
CA GLY A 231 -2.43 -2.94 5.53
C GLY A 231 -1.05 -3.17 4.92
N ILE A 232 -0.39 -4.24 5.33
CA ILE A 232 0.83 -4.74 4.70
C ILE A 232 0.71 -6.25 4.46
N GLY A 233 1.32 -6.72 3.39
CA GLY A 233 1.41 -8.14 3.07
C GLY A 233 2.43 -8.35 1.96
N TYR A 234 2.79 -9.58 1.69
CA TYR A 234 3.76 -9.85 0.62
C TYR A 234 3.18 -9.44 -0.73
N ALA A 235 3.94 -8.74 -1.55
CA ALA A 235 3.46 -8.08 -2.78
C ALA A 235 2.85 -9.05 -3.81
N THR A 236 3.29 -10.32 -3.81
CA THR A 236 2.75 -11.34 -4.72
C THR A 236 1.43 -11.96 -4.29
N VAL A 237 0.99 -11.72 -3.04
CA VAL A 237 -0.33 -12.18 -2.58
C VAL A 237 -1.43 -11.45 -3.36
N TYR A 238 -2.34 -12.22 -3.98
CA TYR A 238 -3.43 -11.65 -4.76
C TYR A 238 -4.39 -10.84 -3.87
N HIS A 239 -4.65 -9.63 -4.29
CA HIS A 239 -5.56 -8.70 -3.62
C HIS A 239 -6.32 -7.85 -4.61
N GLY A 240 -7.38 -7.19 -4.15
CA GLY A 240 -8.23 -6.35 -4.99
C GLY A 240 -9.17 -5.48 -4.18
N VAL A 241 -10.06 -4.77 -4.89
CA VAL A 241 -11.11 -3.93 -4.29
C VAL A 241 -12.44 -4.27 -4.94
N ALA A 242 -13.40 -4.72 -4.14
CA ALA A 242 -14.76 -4.99 -4.57
C ALA A 242 -15.59 -3.70 -4.58
N PRO A 243 -16.59 -3.58 -5.50
CA PRO A 243 -17.47 -2.43 -5.52
C PRO A 243 -18.16 -2.19 -4.18
N CYS A 244 -18.19 -0.94 -3.74
CA CYS A 244 -18.89 -0.49 -2.55
C CYS A 244 -20.07 0.41 -2.90
N ASN A 245 -21.02 0.56 -1.99
CA ASN A 245 -22.15 1.47 -2.12
C ASN A 245 -22.00 2.62 -1.12
N ARG A 246 -22.38 3.81 -1.54
CA ARG A 246 -22.61 4.95 -0.66
C ARG A 246 -24.13 5.19 -0.71
N ASP A 247 -24.77 5.07 0.42
CA ASP A 247 -26.19 5.38 0.56
C ASP A 247 -26.41 6.88 0.52
#